data_b26381b0389d0f2fa7b9b49d28313395
#
_entry.id   b26381b0389d0f2fa7b9b49d28313395
#
_cell.length_a   1.000
_cell.length_b   1.000
_cell.length_c   1.000
_cell.angle_alpha   90.00
_cell.angle_beta   90.00
_cell.angle_gamma   90.00
#
_symmetry.space_group_name_H-M   'P 1'
#
loop_
_entity.id
_entity.type
_entity.pdbx_description
1 polymer ?
#
loop_
_entity_poly.entity_id
_entity_poly.type
_entity_poly.pdbx_seq_one_letter_code
_entity_poly.pdbx_strand_id
1 'polypeptide(L)' 'MSLQAHLSELISKHRALEKELAEAIAHPASTDQEIAEIKRRKLKIKDEITRLESQPQAA' A
#
# COMPACT_ATOMS: atom_id res chain seq x y z
N MET A 1 -7.76 -10.78 -15.96
CA MET A 1 -6.71 -10.65 -14.95
C MET A 1 -6.93 -11.61 -13.82
N SER A 2 -5.93 -12.38 -13.45
CA SER A 2 -6.08 -13.32 -12.35
C SER A 2 -6.03 -12.59 -11.01
N LEU A 3 -6.66 -13.17 -10.00
CA LEU A 3 -6.60 -12.64 -8.64
C LEU A 3 -5.14 -12.51 -8.18
N GLN A 4 -4.33 -13.49 -8.53
CA GLN A 4 -2.93 -13.53 -8.16
C GLN A 4 -2.14 -12.39 -8.77
N ALA A 5 -2.41 -12.05 -10.04
CA ALA A 5 -1.75 -10.93 -10.70
C ALA A 5 -2.15 -9.60 -10.05
N HIS A 6 -3.42 -9.47 -9.70
CA HIS A 6 -3.92 -8.27 -9.04
C HIS A 6 -3.30 -8.12 -7.65
N LEU A 7 -3.23 -9.21 -6.91
CA LEU A 7 -2.61 -9.21 -5.58
C LEU A 7 -1.14 -8.83 -5.66
N SER A 8 -0.41 -9.40 -6.63
CA SER A 8 1.00 -9.08 -6.85
C SER A 8 1.20 -7.60 -7.15
N GLU A 9 0.32 -7.02 -7.95
CA GLU A 9 0.36 -5.60 -8.26
C GLU A 9 0.15 -4.73 -7.02
N LEU A 10 -0.81 -5.10 -6.18
CA LEU A 10 -1.07 -4.38 -4.94
C LEU A 10 0.11 -4.46 -3.98
N ILE A 11 0.73 -5.63 -3.89
CA ILE A 11 1.92 -5.80 -3.05
C ILE A 11 3.06 -4.92 -3.53
N SER A 12 3.27 -4.84 -4.85
CA SER A 12 4.28 -3.96 -5.42
C SER A 12 4.01 -2.50 -5.09
N LYS A 13 2.77 -2.08 -5.21
CA LYS A 13 2.37 -0.71 -4.87
C LYS A 13 2.58 -0.42 -3.38
N HIS A 14 2.27 -1.39 -2.54
CA HIS A 14 2.46 -1.25 -1.10
C HIS A 14 3.95 -1.04 -0.78
N ARG A 15 4.81 -1.83 -1.39
CA ARG A 15 6.26 -1.70 -1.20
C ARG A 15 6.78 -0.35 -1.68
N ALA A 16 6.28 0.12 -2.82
CA ALA A 16 6.66 1.41 -3.35
C ALA A 16 6.26 2.54 -2.39
N LEU A 17 5.08 2.44 -1.80
CA LEU A 17 4.62 3.42 -0.82
C LEU A 17 5.40 3.36 0.48
N GLU A 18 5.82 2.18 0.91
CA GLU A 18 6.67 2.05 2.09
C GLU A 18 8.02 2.75 1.87
N LYS A 19 8.58 2.59 0.68
CA LYS A 19 9.83 3.25 0.33
C LYS A 19 9.64 4.77 0.28
N GLU A 20 8.56 5.21 -0.34
CA GLU A 20 8.21 6.62 -0.42
C GLU A 20 8.04 7.24 0.98
N LEU A 21 7.38 6.50 1.85
CA LEU A 21 7.17 6.94 3.23
C LEU A 21 8.49 7.06 3.97
N ALA A 22 9.38 6.08 3.83
CA ALA A 22 10.69 6.11 4.48
C ALA A 22 11.51 7.30 3.98
N GLU A 23 11.48 7.56 2.69
CA GLU A 23 12.18 8.71 2.10
C GLU A 23 11.58 10.03 2.58
N ALA A 24 10.26 10.10 2.67
CA ALA A 24 9.59 11.31 3.14
C ALA A 24 9.93 11.61 4.60
N ILE A 25 9.95 10.59 5.43
CA ILE A 25 10.32 10.74 6.84
C ILE A 25 11.76 11.19 6.98
N ALA A 26 12.65 10.67 6.14
CA ALA A 26 14.07 11.04 6.17
C ALA A 26 14.35 12.41 5.55
N HIS A 27 13.39 12.95 4.80
CA HIS A 27 13.57 14.22 4.10
C HIS A 27 13.04 15.38 4.94
N PRO A 28 13.89 16.31 5.36
CA PRO A 28 13.46 17.40 6.28
C PRO A 28 12.46 18.36 5.65
N ALA A 29 12.33 18.38 4.33
CA ALA A 29 11.40 19.26 3.65
C ALA A 29 9.97 18.68 3.55
N SER A 30 9.80 17.41 3.91
CA SER A 30 8.49 16.78 3.87
C SER A 30 7.58 17.30 4.98
N THR A 31 6.37 17.67 4.63
CA THR A 31 5.40 18.13 5.62
C THR A 31 4.68 16.95 6.26
N ASP A 32 4.12 17.18 7.43
CA ASP A 32 3.31 16.18 8.13
C ASP A 32 2.12 15.76 7.26
N GLN A 33 1.59 16.69 6.49
CA GLN A 33 0.47 16.42 5.61
C GLN A 33 0.85 15.45 4.49
N GLU A 34 2.03 15.62 3.90
CA GLU A 34 2.54 14.72 2.87
C GLU A 34 2.75 13.31 3.43
N ILE A 35 3.34 13.23 4.61
CA ILE A 35 3.57 11.96 5.28
C ILE A 35 2.24 11.27 5.60
N ALA A 36 1.27 12.02 6.08
CA ALA A 36 -0.06 11.50 6.38
C ALA A 36 -0.75 10.96 5.13
N GLU A 37 -0.60 11.63 4.00
CA GLU A 37 -1.17 11.15 2.74
C GLU A 37 -0.58 9.83 2.30
N ILE A 38 0.73 9.71 2.40
CA ILE A 38 1.41 8.46 2.04
C ILE A 38 0.95 7.33 2.95
N LYS A 39 0.84 7.60 4.24
CA LYS A 39 0.34 6.63 5.21
C LYS A 39 -1.08 6.17 4.88
N ARG A 40 -1.95 7.09 4.47
CA ARG A 40 -3.31 6.75 4.09
C ARG A 40 -3.35 5.85 2.87
N ARG A 41 -2.55 6.15 1.86
CA ARG A 41 -2.46 5.32 0.66
C ARG A 41 -1.95 3.93 0.99
N LYS A 42 -0.94 3.87 1.84
CA LYS A 42 -0.39 2.59 2.29
C LYS A 42 -1.44 1.75 3.01
N LEU A 43 -2.19 2.36 3.92
CA LEU A 43 -3.25 1.67 4.66
C LEU A 43 -4.35 1.18 3.73
N LYS A 44 -4.72 2.00 2.75
CA LYS A 44 -5.76 1.65 1.80
C LYS A 44 -5.36 0.41 0.98
N ILE A 45 -4.13 0.40 0.50
CA ILE A 45 -3.63 -0.72 -0.29
C ILE A 45 -3.50 -1.98 0.58
N LYS A 46 -3.01 -1.81 1.79
CA LYS A 46 -2.91 -2.93 2.73
C LYS A 46 -4.27 -3.53 3.04
N ASP A 47 -5.28 -2.68 3.18
CA ASP A 47 -6.65 -3.12 3.42
C ASP A 47 -7.18 -3.94 2.24
N GLU A 48 -6.90 -3.50 1.02
CA GLU A 48 -7.29 -4.24 -0.17
C GLU A 48 -6.59 -5.59 -0.24
N ILE A 49 -5.29 -5.62 0.07
CA ILE A 49 -4.53 -6.87 0.10
C ILE A 49 -5.15 -7.84 1.11
N THR A 50 -5.43 -7.33 2.31
CA THR A 50 -6.03 -8.14 3.37
C THR A 50 -7.39 -8.68 2.96
N ARG A 51 -8.20 -7.87 2.33
CA ARG A 51 -9.50 -8.31 1.84
C ARG A 51 -9.40 -9.41 0.80
N LEU A 52 -8.46 -9.26 -0.14
CA LEU A 52 -8.26 -10.26 -1.17
C LEU A 52 -7.76 -11.57 -0.59
N GLU A 53 -6.85 -11.48 0.38
CA GLU A 53 -6.28 -12.68 1.02
C GLU A 53 -7.28 -13.41 1.91
N SER A 54 -8.18 -12.67 2.55
CA SER A 54 -9.17 -13.27 3.43
C SER A 54 -10.50 -13.54 2.75
N GLN A 55 -10.62 -13.21 1.48
CA GLN A 55 -11.82 -13.47 0.73
C GLN A 55 -12.02 -14.99 0.61
N PRO A 56 -13.14 -15.51 1.10
CA PRO A 56 -13.38 -16.93 0.93
C PRO A 56 -13.45 -17.22 -0.55
N GLN A 57 -12.60 -18.10 -1.00
CA GLN A 57 -12.68 -18.53 -2.37
C GLN A 57 -14.01 -19.20 -2.56
N ALA A 58 -14.88 -18.52 -3.28
CA ALA A 58 -16.17 -19.09 -3.56
C ALA A 58 -15.94 -20.44 -4.19
N ALA A 59 -16.35 -21.42 -3.48
CA ALA A 59 -16.23 -22.78 -3.96
C ALA A 59 -17.03 -22.94 -5.23
#